data_d0b75f2d3bb60d1e5b6291cdab433871
#
_entry.id   d0b75f2d3bb60d1e5b6291cdab433871
#
_cell.length_a   1.000
_cell.length_b   1.000
_cell.length_c   1.000
_cell.angle_alpha   90.00
_cell.angle_beta   90.00
_cell.angle_gamma   90.00
#
_symmetry.space_group_name_H-M   'P 1'
#
loop_
_entity.id
_entity.type
_entity.pdbx_description
1 polymer ?
#
loop_
_entity_poly.entity_id
_entity_poly.type
_entity_poly.pdbx_seq_one_letter_code
_entity_poly.pdbx_strand_id
1 'polypeptide(L)'
;LIGLVGSEMCIRDRLQQYFTTAWVPQNNGTNNFYTANLGNGIVAIGYKSQPVLVQPGQTDKLESTLWVGPAIQDKMAAVAPHLDLTVDYGWLWFISQPLFKLLKWIHSFLGNWGFSIIVITFIVRGIMYPLTKAQYTSMAKMRMLQPKIQAMRERLGDDKQRQSQEMMALYKAEKVNPLGGCFPLIIQMPIFLALYYMLSASVELRHAPFILWIHDLSAQDPYYILPIIMGATMFFIQKMSPTTVTDPMQQKIMTFMPVIFTVFFLWFPSGLVVYYIVSNLVTIIQQQLIYRGLEKRGLHSREKKKS
;
A
#
# COMPACT_ATOMS: atom_id res chain seq x y z
N LEU A 1 20.46 8.30 -3.92
CA LEU A 1 19.59 8.85 -4.96
C LEU A 1 19.71 10.37 -4.92
N ILE A 2 20.08 10.98 -6.04
CA ILE A 2 20.18 12.43 -6.19
C ILE A 2 18.96 12.81 -7.03
N GLY A 3 17.97 13.44 -6.40
CA GLY A 3 16.75 13.89 -7.06
C GLY A 3 16.91 15.29 -7.66
N LEU A 4 16.53 15.48 -8.92
CA LEU A 4 16.25 16.78 -9.53
C LEU A 4 14.76 17.02 -9.39
N VAL A 5 14.35 17.96 -8.57
CA VAL A 5 12.96 18.38 -8.50
C VAL A 5 12.76 19.54 -9.48
N GLY A 6 12.31 19.22 -10.70
CA GLY A 6 11.84 20.15 -11.73
C GLY A 6 12.86 21.14 -12.30
N SER A 7 12.72 21.50 -13.58
CA SER A 7 13.57 22.45 -14.28
C SER A 7 13.40 23.91 -13.84
N GLU A 8 12.40 24.21 -13.03
CA GLU A 8 12.13 25.55 -12.51
C GLU A 8 12.37 25.70 -11.00
N MET A 9 12.74 24.63 -10.29
CA MET A 9 13.00 24.67 -8.87
C MET A 9 14.48 24.80 -8.55
N CYS A 10 14.81 25.87 -7.89
CA CYS A 10 16.16 26.22 -7.47
C CYS A 10 16.62 25.49 -6.20
N ILE A 11 16.43 24.15 -6.14
CA ILE A 11 16.82 23.36 -4.97
C ILE A 11 17.68 22.19 -5.41
N ARG A 12 18.79 21.96 -4.69
CA ARG A 12 19.62 20.78 -4.84
C ARG A 12 19.69 20.02 -3.53
N ASP A 13 19.40 18.74 -3.56
CA ASP A 13 19.25 17.90 -2.38
C ASP A 13 20.05 16.60 -2.44
N ARG A 14 20.27 16.04 -1.27
CA ARG A 14 20.73 14.67 -1.06
C ARG A 14 19.73 13.97 -0.16
N LEU A 15 19.09 12.95 -0.70
CA LEU A 15 18.07 12.18 -0.01
C LEU A 15 18.66 10.92 0.63
N GLN A 16 18.28 10.69 1.87
CA GLN A 16 18.36 9.43 2.58
C GLN A 16 16.94 8.97 2.91
N GLN A 17 16.77 7.77 3.43
CA GLN A 17 15.44 7.24 3.71
C GLN A 17 14.57 8.16 4.59
N TYR A 18 15.18 8.81 5.59
CA TYR A 18 14.47 9.66 6.57
C TYR A 18 15.06 11.07 6.70
N PHE A 19 16.18 11.36 6.03
CA PHE A 19 16.88 12.63 6.16
C PHE A 19 17.14 13.26 4.80
N THR A 20 16.99 14.58 4.76
CA THR A 20 17.23 15.39 3.57
C THR A 20 18.25 16.48 3.88
N THR A 21 19.17 16.70 2.96
CA THR A 21 20.06 17.86 2.95
C THR A 21 19.80 18.62 1.66
N ALA A 22 19.39 19.89 1.76
CA ALA A 22 19.02 20.70 0.61
C ALA A 22 19.55 22.13 0.72
N TRP A 23 20.16 22.65 -0.36
CA TRP A 23 20.49 24.05 -0.51
C TRP A 23 19.35 24.82 -1.16
N VAL A 24 18.91 25.88 -0.50
CA VAL A 24 17.84 26.77 -0.95
C VAL A 24 18.43 28.17 -1.11
N PRO A 25 18.72 28.61 -2.35
CA PRO A 25 19.14 29.99 -2.58
C PRO A 25 18.01 30.97 -2.29
N GLN A 26 18.33 32.08 -1.66
CA GLN A 26 17.37 33.14 -1.33
C GLN A 26 17.26 34.18 -2.43
N ASN A 27 18.09 34.09 -3.50
CA ASN A 27 18.08 35.04 -4.62
C ASN A 27 17.09 34.59 -5.71
N ASN A 28 16.40 35.55 -6.32
CA ASN A 28 15.50 35.34 -7.46
C ASN A 28 16.21 35.17 -8.81
N GLY A 29 17.54 34.98 -8.80
CA GLY A 29 18.35 34.82 -10.02
C GLY A 29 18.42 33.37 -10.51
N THR A 30 18.87 33.18 -11.74
CA THR A 30 19.18 31.87 -12.29
C THR A 30 20.38 31.27 -11.58
N ASN A 31 20.20 30.16 -10.88
CA ASN A 31 21.25 29.45 -10.17
C ASN A 31 21.64 28.19 -10.93
N ASN A 32 22.94 27.92 -11.04
CA ASN A 32 23.47 26.70 -11.62
C ASN A 32 23.79 25.70 -10.51
N PHE A 33 22.99 24.65 -10.42
CA PHE A 33 23.20 23.60 -9.44
C PHE A 33 24.18 22.55 -9.95
N TYR A 34 25.05 22.06 -9.08
CA TYR A 34 25.99 21.00 -9.41
C TYR A 34 26.06 19.91 -8.34
N THR A 35 26.41 18.73 -8.78
CA THR A 35 26.83 17.62 -7.93
C THR A 35 28.18 17.14 -8.40
N ALA A 36 29.08 16.84 -7.46
CA ALA A 36 30.36 16.26 -7.75
C ALA A 36 30.58 15.04 -6.87
N ASN A 37 31.00 13.93 -7.47
CA ASN A 37 31.46 12.78 -6.73
C ASN A 37 32.94 12.95 -6.44
N LEU A 38 33.31 13.16 -5.19
CA LEU A 38 34.67 13.37 -4.74
C LEU A 38 35.42 12.05 -4.47
N GLY A 39 34.81 10.91 -4.72
CA GLY A 39 35.37 9.60 -4.38
C GLY A 39 35.11 9.21 -2.91
N ASN A 40 35.45 7.96 -2.56
CA ASN A 40 35.26 7.39 -1.20
C ASN A 40 33.84 7.55 -0.62
N GLY A 41 32.82 7.57 -1.47
CA GLY A 41 31.40 7.76 -1.03
C GLY A 41 31.04 9.20 -0.67
N ILE A 42 31.96 10.16 -0.86
CA ILE A 42 31.69 11.57 -0.60
C ILE A 42 31.09 12.21 -1.86
N VAL A 43 29.95 12.85 -1.70
CA VAL A 43 29.26 13.61 -2.75
C VAL A 43 29.13 15.06 -2.31
N ALA A 44 29.64 15.98 -3.12
CA ALA A 44 29.41 17.39 -2.94
C ALA A 44 28.15 17.83 -3.69
N ILE A 45 27.31 18.62 -3.03
CA ILE A 45 26.16 19.30 -3.61
C ILE A 45 26.31 20.79 -3.40
N GLY A 46 25.90 21.58 -4.37
CA GLY A 46 26.00 23.04 -4.26
C GLY A 46 25.34 23.75 -5.42
N TYR A 47 25.34 25.05 -5.34
CA TYR A 47 24.92 25.91 -6.44
C TYR A 47 25.89 27.06 -6.67
N LYS A 48 25.90 27.59 -7.89
CA LYS A 48 26.60 28.81 -8.27
C LYS A 48 25.54 29.84 -8.63
N SER A 49 25.51 30.95 -7.91
CA SER A 49 24.70 32.12 -8.26
C SER A 49 25.33 32.91 -9.41
N GLN A 50 24.58 33.82 -10.00
CA GLN A 50 25.16 34.80 -10.88
C GLN A 50 26.16 35.67 -10.13
N PRO A 51 27.21 36.15 -10.82
CA PRO A 51 28.17 37.05 -10.20
C PRO A 51 27.49 38.35 -9.76
N VAL A 52 27.76 38.75 -8.53
CA VAL A 52 27.29 39.99 -7.95
C VAL A 52 28.40 41.03 -8.07
N LEU A 53 28.10 42.14 -8.72
CA LEU A 53 29.04 43.24 -8.86
C LEU A 53 28.86 44.21 -7.69
N VAL A 54 29.85 44.27 -6.80
CA VAL A 54 29.87 45.19 -5.66
C VAL A 54 30.76 46.36 -6.01
N GLN A 55 30.20 47.59 -6.04
CA GLN A 55 30.95 48.81 -6.30
C GLN A 55 31.86 49.16 -5.11
N PRO A 56 32.99 49.88 -5.34
CA PRO A 56 33.85 50.32 -4.26
C PRO A 56 33.08 51.12 -3.20
N GLY A 57 33.20 50.71 -1.94
CA GLY A 57 32.50 51.36 -0.83
C GLY A 57 31.06 50.88 -0.59
N GLN A 58 30.54 49.95 -1.42
CA GLN A 58 29.23 49.30 -1.20
C GLN A 58 29.40 47.92 -0.58
N THR A 59 28.36 47.46 0.12
CA THR A 59 28.28 46.14 0.67
C THR A 59 27.07 45.40 0.08
N ASP A 60 27.24 44.17 -0.35
CA ASP A 60 26.13 43.34 -0.78
C ASP A 60 26.15 42.03 0.01
N LYS A 61 24.99 41.38 0.11
CA LYS A 61 24.82 40.13 0.87
C LYS A 61 24.34 39.02 -0.04
N LEU A 62 24.98 37.88 0.07
CA LEU A 62 24.52 36.60 -0.51
C LEU A 62 23.95 35.76 0.60
N GLU A 63 22.66 35.47 0.52
CA GLU A 63 21.95 34.69 1.51
C GLU A 63 21.52 33.33 0.90
N SER A 64 21.69 32.29 1.67
CA SER A 64 21.20 30.96 1.31
C SER A 64 20.76 30.20 2.55
N THR A 65 19.75 29.37 2.40
CA THR A 65 19.30 28.49 3.47
C THR A 65 19.76 27.06 3.21
N LEU A 66 20.36 26.45 4.22
CA LEU A 66 20.72 25.03 4.19
C LEU A 66 19.74 24.28 5.10
N TRP A 67 18.94 23.41 4.52
CA TRP A 67 18.17 22.43 5.27
C TRP A 67 19.01 21.19 5.52
N VAL A 68 19.16 20.79 6.77
CA VAL A 68 19.79 19.53 7.17
C VAL A 68 18.95 18.94 8.29
N GLY A 69 18.21 17.88 8.00
CA GLY A 69 17.34 17.32 9.02
C GLY A 69 16.40 16.20 8.51
N PRO A 70 15.49 15.78 9.37
CA PRO A 70 14.49 14.77 9.01
C PRO A 70 13.57 15.31 7.91
N ALA A 71 13.13 14.40 7.02
CA ALA A 71 12.28 14.72 5.88
C ALA A 71 10.81 14.93 6.31
N ILE A 72 10.59 15.89 7.23
CA ILE A 72 9.25 16.26 7.70
C ILE A 72 8.65 17.22 6.67
N GLN A 73 7.68 16.75 5.91
CA GLN A 73 7.09 17.48 4.76
C GLN A 73 6.63 18.89 5.09
N ASP A 74 5.88 19.09 6.18
CA ASP A 74 5.33 20.40 6.55
C ASP A 74 6.43 21.42 6.86
N LYS A 75 7.51 20.97 7.52
CA LYS A 75 8.65 21.84 7.84
C LYS A 75 9.45 22.17 6.57
N MET A 76 9.62 21.21 5.68
CA MET A 76 10.31 21.42 4.41
C MET A 76 9.52 22.36 3.48
N ALA A 77 8.19 22.19 3.39
CA ALA A 77 7.32 23.08 2.64
C ALA A 77 7.36 24.53 3.14
N ALA A 78 7.56 24.73 4.45
CA ALA A 78 7.71 26.06 5.04
C ALA A 78 9.05 26.74 4.71
N VAL A 79 10.10 25.94 4.42
CA VAL A 79 11.44 26.47 4.07
C VAL A 79 11.52 26.86 2.59
N ALA A 80 10.97 26.02 1.72
CA ALA A 80 10.95 26.31 0.28
C ALA A 80 9.77 25.62 -0.41
N PRO A 81 9.14 26.29 -1.41
CA PRO A 81 8.09 25.68 -2.21
C PRO A 81 8.57 24.38 -2.84
N HIS A 82 7.75 23.32 -2.74
CA HIS A 82 8.00 22.01 -3.33
C HIS A 82 9.17 21.21 -2.74
N LEU A 83 9.82 21.66 -1.68
CA LEU A 83 10.86 20.90 -0.99
C LEU A 83 10.24 19.62 -0.32
N ASP A 84 8.97 19.66 0.03
CA ASP A 84 8.19 18.52 0.52
C ASP A 84 8.04 17.39 -0.50
N LEU A 85 8.12 17.71 -1.80
CA LEU A 85 8.04 16.70 -2.89
C LEU A 85 9.30 15.83 -3.00
N THR A 86 10.36 16.15 -2.28
CA THR A 86 11.56 15.32 -2.20
C THR A 86 11.33 14.01 -1.44
N VAL A 87 10.24 13.91 -0.66
CA VAL A 87 9.81 12.63 -0.06
C VAL A 87 9.22 11.76 -1.16
N ASP A 88 9.97 10.73 -1.52
CA ASP A 88 9.61 9.84 -2.63
C ASP A 88 8.61 8.76 -2.17
N TYR A 89 7.37 8.89 -2.61
CA TYR A 89 6.32 7.89 -2.46
C TYR A 89 6.24 6.94 -3.67
N GLY A 90 7.25 6.94 -4.53
CA GLY A 90 7.27 6.13 -5.74
C GLY A 90 6.23 6.58 -6.77
N TRP A 91 5.97 5.74 -7.76
CA TRP A 91 5.04 6.02 -8.85
C TRP A 91 3.56 6.14 -8.41
N LEU A 92 3.22 5.68 -7.19
CA LEU A 92 1.89 5.78 -6.59
C LEU A 92 1.72 7.00 -5.68
N TRP A 93 2.54 8.04 -5.84
CA TRP A 93 2.50 9.26 -5.03
C TRP A 93 1.10 9.89 -4.97
N PHE A 94 0.33 9.81 -6.06
CA PHE A 94 -1.03 10.35 -6.15
C PHE A 94 -2.06 9.62 -5.24
N ILE A 95 -1.76 8.40 -4.79
CA ILE A 95 -2.52 7.67 -3.77
C ILE A 95 -1.89 7.86 -2.39
N SER A 96 -0.58 7.76 -2.31
CA SER A 96 0.17 7.79 -1.04
C SER A 96 0.07 9.15 -0.34
N GLN A 97 0.21 10.26 -1.07
CA GLN A 97 0.12 11.61 -0.51
C GLN A 97 -1.25 11.93 0.14
N PRO A 98 -2.39 11.72 -0.53
CA PRO A 98 -3.69 11.93 0.10
C PRO A 98 -3.91 11.04 1.33
N LEU A 99 -3.45 9.77 1.26
CA LEU A 99 -3.54 8.85 2.39
C LEU A 99 -2.69 9.33 3.57
N PHE A 100 -1.49 9.84 3.31
CA PHE A 100 -0.63 10.38 4.36
C PHE A 100 -1.21 11.65 5.00
N LYS A 101 -1.75 12.57 4.20
CA LYS A 101 -2.45 13.75 4.71
C LYS A 101 -3.64 13.37 5.59
N LEU A 102 -4.43 12.39 5.16
CA LEU A 102 -5.54 11.87 5.92
C LEU A 102 -5.05 11.20 7.23
N LEU A 103 -3.98 10.41 7.16
CA LEU A 103 -3.38 9.77 8.33
C LEU A 103 -2.90 10.80 9.35
N LYS A 104 -2.22 11.86 8.92
CA LYS A 104 -1.80 12.99 9.78
C LYS A 104 -2.99 13.70 10.41
N TRP A 105 -4.03 13.95 9.63
CA TRP A 105 -5.25 14.56 10.14
C TRP A 105 -5.90 13.70 11.23
N ILE A 106 -6.02 12.39 11.03
CA ILE A 106 -6.53 11.45 12.05
C ILE A 106 -5.61 11.47 13.28
N HIS A 107 -4.28 11.45 13.07
CA HIS A 107 -3.31 11.48 14.16
C HIS A 107 -3.42 12.75 15.01
N SER A 108 -3.76 13.90 14.42
CA SER A 108 -3.93 15.14 15.18
C SER A 108 -5.02 15.09 16.26
N PHE A 109 -6.00 14.18 16.09
CA PHE A 109 -7.06 13.94 17.09
C PHE A 109 -6.72 12.81 18.05
N LEU A 110 -6.07 11.74 17.56
CA LEU A 110 -5.86 10.52 18.34
C LEU A 110 -4.54 10.52 19.12
N GLY A 111 -3.55 11.30 18.68
CA GLY A 111 -2.23 11.37 19.29
C GLY A 111 -1.39 10.09 19.21
N ASN A 112 -1.88 9.05 18.49
CA ASN A 112 -1.19 7.77 18.35
C ASN A 112 -1.27 7.27 16.90
N TRP A 113 -0.10 6.99 16.31
CA TRP A 113 -0.01 6.57 14.91
C TRP A 113 -0.62 5.19 14.64
N GLY A 114 -0.50 4.26 15.57
CA GLY A 114 -1.08 2.92 15.43
C GLY A 114 -2.61 2.95 15.39
N PHE A 115 -3.24 3.70 16.27
CA PHE A 115 -4.69 3.90 16.22
C PHE A 115 -5.11 4.67 14.98
N SER A 116 -4.30 5.61 14.51
CA SER A 116 -4.55 6.32 13.24
C SER A 116 -4.54 5.38 12.04
N ILE A 117 -3.63 4.40 12.02
CA ILE A 117 -3.58 3.33 11.00
C ILE A 117 -4.86 2.47 11.06
N ILE A 118 -5.35 2.17 12.25
CA ILE A 118 -6.62 1.42 12.40
C ILE A 118 -7.78 2.21 11.80
N VAL A 119 -7.92 3.47 12.16
CA VAL A 119 -9.03 4.32 11.68
C VAL A 119 -8.96 4.53 10.17
N ILE A 120 -7.79 4.83 9.61
CA ILE A 120 -7.65 4.98 8.15
C ILE A 120 -7.99 3.68 7.42
N THR A 121 -7.67 2.52 8.01
CA THR A 121 -8.04 1.22 7.45
C THR A 121 -9.56 1.07 7.34
N PHE A 122 -10.31 1.45 8.38
CA PHE A 122 -11.77 1.42 8.33
C PHE A 122 -12.32 2.36 7.26
N ILE A 123 -11.76 3.57 7.12
CA ILE A 123 -12.17 4.54 6.10
C ILE A 123 -11.94 3.97 4.70
N VAL A 124 -10.72 3.50 4.41
CA VAL A 124 -10.37 2.93 3.10
C VAL A 124 -11.25 1.72 2.77
N ARG A 125 -11.43 0.81 3.72
CA ARG A 125 -12.31 -0.36 3.56
C ARG A 125 -13.78 0.00 3.41
N GLY A 126 -14.24 1.06 4.07
CA GLY A 126 -15.58 1.61 3.92
C GLY A 126 -15.81 2.15 2.52
N ILE A 127 -14.90 2.96 2.00
CA ILE A 127 -14.95 3.50 0.63
C ILE A 127 -14.96 2.36 -0.40
N MET A 128 -14.18 1.30 -0.17
CA MET A 128 -14.09 0.14 -1.07
C MET A 128 -15.25 -0.87 -0.89
N TYR A 129 -16.17 -0.65 0.05
CA TYR A 129 -17.26 -1.59 0.33
C TYR A 129 -18.10 -1.96 -0.90
N PRO A 130 -18.55 -1.03 -1.76
CA PRO A 130 -19.36 -1.38 -2.93
C PRO A 130 -18.61 -2.34 -3.88
N LEU A 131 -17.30 -2.14 -4.05
CA LEU A 131 -16.46 -3.00 -4.85
C LEU A 131 -16.29 -4.39 -4.22
N THR A 132 -16.04 -4.43 -2.92
CA THR A 132 -15.96 -5.67 -2.13
C THR A 132 -17.28 -6.46 -2.21
N LYS A 133 -18.42 -5.77 -2.15
CA LYS A 133 -19.74 -6.40 -2.30
C LYS A 133 -19.94 -7.00 -3.69
N ALA A 134 -19.58 -6.29 -4.75
CA ALA A 134 -19.65 -6.80 -6.12
C ALA A 134 -18.81 -8.06 -6.30
N GLN A 135 -17.60 -8.08 -5.75
CA GLN A 135 -16.70 -9.22 -5.74
C GLN A 135 -17.31 -10.45 -5.06
N TYR A 136 -17.69 -10.34 -3.79
CA TYR A 136 -18.26 -11.48 -3.06
C TYR A 136 -19.57 -11.97 -3.67
N THR A 137 -20.35 -11.09 -4.29
CA THR A 137 -21.52 -11.47 -5.07
C THR A 137 -21.14 -12.31 -6.29
N SER A 138 -20.11 -11.92 -7.02
CA SER A 138 -19.59 -12.69 -8.16
C SER A 138 -19.06 -14.05 -7.72
N MET A 139 -18.29 -14.10 -6.62
CA MET A 139 -17.77 -15.36 -6.06
C MET A 139 -18.90 -16.30 -5.60
N ALA A 140 -19.95 -15.75 -4.99
CA ALA A 140 -21.12 -16.55 -4.58
C ALA A 140 -21.83 -17.17 -5.79
N LYS A 141 -22.03 -16.39 -6.86
CA LYS A 141 -22.59 -16.90 -8.12
C LYS A 141 -21.72 -18.00 -8.74
N MET A 142 -20.40 -17.82 -8.77
CA MET A 142 -19.48 -18.87 -9.26
C MET A 142 -19.58 -20.16 -8.43
N ARG A 143 -19.75 -20.06 -7.11
CA ARG A 143 -19.94 -21.23 -6.25
C ARG A 143 -21.23 -21.99 -6.61
N MET A 144 -22.31 -21.30 -6.91
CA MET A 144 -23.57 -21.94 -7.32
C MET A 144 -23.45 -22.69 -8.67
N LEU A 145 -22.49 -22.30 -9.51
CA LEU A 145 -22.21 -22.99 -10.78
C LEU A 145 -21.30 -24.23 -10.63
N GLN A 146 -20.67 -24.43 -9.47
CA GLN A 146 -19.76 -25.56 -9.25
C GLN A 146 -20.37 -26.93 -9.60
N PRO A 147 -21.60 -27.29 -9.18
CA PRO A 147 -22.17 -28.59 -9.56
C PRO A 147 -22.33 -28.75 -11.09
N LYS A 148 -22.67 -27.67 -11.81
CA LYS A 148 -22.73 -27.67 -13.28
C LYS A 148 -21.36 -27.87 -13.89
N ILE A 149 -20.33 -27.24 -13.31
CA ILE A 149 -18.94 -27.38 -13.77
C ILE A 149 -18.40 -28.78 -13.52
N GLN A 150 -18.74 -29.40 -12.37
CA GLN A 150 -18.34 -30.78 -12.08
C GLN A 150 -18.99 -31.77 -13.07
N ALA A 151 -20.30 -31.66 -13.29
CA ALA A 151 -21.01 -32.50 -14.26
C ALA A 151 -20.47 -32.34 -15.69
N MET A 152 -20.09 -31.12 -16.07
CA MET A 152 -19.44 -30.86 -17.36
C MET A 152 -18.07 -31.56 -17.47
N ARG A 153 -17.26 -31.52 -16.39
CA ARG A 153 -15.94 -32.16 -16.37
C ARG A 153 -16.05 -33.69 -16.44
N GLU A 154 -16.97 -34.27 -15.69
CA GLU A 154 -17.24 -35.71 -15.74
C GLU A 154 -17.66 -36.15 -17.15
N ARG A 155 -18.45 -35.34 -17.85
CA ARG A 155 -18.90 -35.62 -19.22
C ARG A 155 -17.76 -35.52 -20.24
N LEU A 156 -16.84 -34.56 -20.10
CA LEU A 156 -15.78 -34.26 -21.08
C LEU A 156 -14.47 -35.03 -20.83
N GLY A 157 -14.33 -35.72 -19.67
CA GLY A 157 -13.14 -36.48 -19.33
C GLY A 157 -11.86 -35.67 -19.38
N ASP A 158 -10.83 -36.18 -20.08
CA ASP A 158 -9.50 -35.54 -20.12
C ASP A 158 -9.32 -34.44 -21.19
N ASP A 159 -10.38 -34.08 -21.93
CA ASP A 159 -10.30 -33.06 -22.97
C ASP A 159 -10.28 -31.63 -22.34
N LYS A 160 -9.11 -31.20 -21.90
CA LYS A 160 -8.89 -29.89 -21.25
C LYS A 160 -9.29 -28.71 -22.15
N GLN A 161 -9.15 -28.83 -23.46
CA GLN A 161 -9.47 -27.76 -24.39
C GLN A 161 -10.98 -27.53 -24.48
N ARG A 162 -11.76 -28.59 -24.63
CA ARG A 162 -13.23 -28.53 -24.63
C ARG A 162 -13.77 -28.11 -23.26
N GLN A 163 -13.18 -28.60 -22.16
CA GLN A 163 -13.55 -28.17 -20.81
C GLN A 163 -13.41 -26.66 -20.65
N SER A 164 -12.30 -26.06 -21.13
CA SER A 164 -12.06 -24.63 -21.06
C SER A 164 -13.08 -23.83 -21.88
N GLN A 165 -13.38 -24.30 -23.10
CA GLN A 165 -14.36 -23.65 -24.00
C GLN A 165 -15.77 -23.70 -23.44
N GLU A 166 -16.23 -24.86 -22.99
CA GLU A 166 -17.58 -25.01 -22.41
C GLU A 166 -17.70 -24.27 -21.07
N MET A 167 -16.64 -24.22 -20.26
CA MET A 167 -16.61 -23.43 -19.02
C MET A 167 -16.77 -21.93 -19.31
N MET A 168 -16.08 -21.41 -20.31
CA MET A 168 -16.26 -20.00 -20.72
C MET A 168 -17.64 -19.73 -21.30
N ALA A 169 -18.20 -20.67 -22.05
CA ALA A 169 -19.58 -20.56 -22.55
C ALA A 169 -20.60 -20.57 -21.40
N LEU A 170 -20.41 -21.42 -20.40
CA LEU A 170 -21.25 -21.49 -19.20
C LEU A 170 -21.20 -20.17 -18.40
N TYR A 171 -20.01 -19.60 -18.20
CA TYR A 171 -19.86 -18.30 -17.52
C TYR A 171 -20.55 -17.16 -18.28
N LYS A 172 -20.45 -17.16 -19.62
CA LYS A 172 -21.19 -16.17 -20.45
C LYS A 172 -22.69 -16.36 -20.36
N ALA A 173 -23.19 -17.60 -20.44
CA ALA A 173 -24.62 -17.90 -20.35
C ALA A 173 -25.24 -17.47 -19.00
N GLU A 174 -24.53 -17.72 -17.91
CA GLU A 174 -24.97 -17.37 -16.56
C GLU A 174 -24.62 -15.93 -16.15
N LYS A 175 -24.03 -15.13 -17.07
CA LYS A 175 -23.60 -13.74 -16.84
C LYS A 175 -22.71 -13.58 -15.61
N VAL A 176 -21.78 -14.53 -15.40
CA VAL A 176 -20.81 -14.52 -14.32
C VAL A 176 -19.43 -14.22 -14.86
N ASN A 177 -18.76 -13.23 -14.28
CA ASN A 177 -17.40 -12.88 -14.69
C ASN A 177 -16.39 -13.72 -13.90
N PRO A 178 -15.61 -14.62 -14.52
CA PRO A 178 -14.59 -15.42 -13.83
C PRO A 178 -13.46 -14.57 -13.25
N LEU A 179 -13.20 -13.39 -13.83
CA LEU A 179 -12.20 -12.43 -13.31
C LEU A 179 -12.67 -11.75 -12.00
N GLY A 180 -13.96 -11.86 -11.66
CA GLY A 180 -14.49 -11.29 -10.42
C GLY A 180 -13.83 -11.83 -9.14
N GLY A 181 -13.23 -13.04 -9.19
CA GLY A 181 -12.51 -13.64 -8.08
C GLY A 181 -11.10 -13.07 -7.88
N CYS A 182 -10.38 -12.70 -8.95
CA CYS A 182 -9.02 -12.16 -8.85
C CYS A 182 -8.99 -10.61 -8.89
N PHE A 183 -10.09 -9.95 -9.26
CA PHE A 183 -10.19 -8.50 -9.34
C PHE A 183 -9.79 -7.76 -8.07
N PRO A 184 -10.10 -8.24 -6.85
CA PRO A 184 -9.67 -7.61 -5.62
C PRO A 184 -8.16 -7.61 -5.43
N LEU A 185 -7.49 -8.67 -5.86
CA LEU A 185 -6.04 -8.74 -5.76
C LEU A 185 -5.41 -7.65 -6.63
N ILE A 186 -5.96 -7.41 -7.83
CA ILE A 186 -5.47 -6.37 -8.75
C ILE A 186 -5.65 -4.98 -8.14
N ILE A 187 -6.77 -4.72 -7.47
CA ILE A 187 -7.03 -3.42 -6.82
C ILE A 187 -6.27 -3.28 -5.50
N GLN A 188 -6.14 -4.38 -4.76
CA GLN A 188 -5.44 -4.38 -3.48
C GLN A 188 -3.94 -4.12 -3.64
N MET A 189 -3.31 -4.57 -4.74
CA MET A 189 -1.87 -4.40 -4.97
C MET A 189 -1.42 -2.93 -5.05
N PRO A 190 -2.06 -2.03 -5.81
CA PRO A 190 -1.70 -0.62 -5.79
C PRO A 190 -1.88 0.04 -4.41
N ILE A 191 -2.94 -0.31 -3.68
CA ILE A 191 -3.19 0.21 -2.34
C ILE A 191 -2.10 -0.29 -1.37
N PHE A 192 -1.73 -1.56 -1.48
CA PHE A 192 -0.64 -2.13 -0.70
C PHE A 192 0.68 -1.40 -0.94
N LEU A 193 1.06 -1.24 -2.20
CA LEU A 193 2.30 -0.57 -2.57
C LEU A 193 2.29 0.91 -2.13
N ALA A 194 1.17 1.60 -2.31
CA ALA A 194 1.02 2.98 -1.87
C ALA A 194 1.20 3.13 -0.35
N LEU A 195 0.58 2.24 0.43
CA LEU A 195 0.73 2.21 1.89
C LEU A 195 2.14 1.79 2.31
N TYR A 196 2.74 0.82 1.63
CA TYR A 196 4.12 0.42 1.88
C TYR A 196 5.08 1.59 1.70
N TYR A 197 5.01 2.29 0.56
CA TYR A 197 5.83 3.47 0.32
C TYR A 197 5.56 4.57 1.34
N MET A 198 4.29 4.85 1.62
CA MET A 198 3.89 5.86 2.59
C MET A 198 4.45 5.57 3.99
N LEU A 199 4.25 4.34 4.51
CA LEU A 199 4.69 3.98 5.85
C LEU A 199 6.22 3.85 5.95
N SER A 200 6.88 3.38 4.89
CA SER A 200 8.35 3.22 4.87
C SER A 200 9.10 4.53 4.67
N ALA A 201 8.51 5.49 3.95
CA ALA A 201 9.13 6.80 3.68
C ALA A 201 8.84 7.84 4.77
N SER A 202 7.79 7.64 5.58
CA SER A 202 7.37 8.61 6.59
C SER A 202 8.27 8.58 7.82
N VAL A 203 9.01 9.66 8.04
CA VAL A 203 9.87 9.83 9.20
C VAL A 203 9.06 9.90 10.51
N GLU A 204 7.81 10.34 10.43
CA GLU A 204 6.90 10.49 11.57
C GLU A 204 6.53 9.16 12.22
N LEU A 205 6.61 8.05 11.50
CA LEU A 205 6.36 6.71 12.03
C LEU A 205 7.60 6.08 12.65
N ARG A 206 8.78 6.67 12.42
CA ARG A 206 10.02 6.18 13.02
C ARG A 206 10.01 6.41 14.52
N HIS A 207 10.25 5.33 15.28
CA HIS A 207 10.16 5.32 16.75
C HIS A 207 8.78 5.75 17.30
N ALA A 208 7.74 5.67 16.46
CA ALA A 208 6.38 5.92 16.91
C ALA A 208 5.83 4.69 17.65
N PRO A 209 5.56 4.78 18.95
CA PRO A 209 5.02 3.66 19.71
C PRO A 209 3.54 3.43 19.38
N PHE A 210 3.12 2.17 19.46
CA PHE A 210 1.72 1.82 19.35
C PHE A 210 1.18 1.35 20.72
N ILE A 211 1.16 0.03 20.94
CA ILE A 211 0.72 -0.61 22.17
C ILE A 211 1.60 -1.81 22.49
N LEU A 212 1.61 -2.22 23.77
CA LEU A 212 2.33 -3.40 24.25
C LEU A 212 3.82 -3.36 23.90
N TRP A 213 4.29 -4.34 23.12
CA TRP A 213 5.69 -4.48 22.72
C TRP A 213 6.07 -3.71 21.46
N ILE A 214 5.13 -3.05 20.79
CA ILE A 214 5.38 -2.33 19.55
C ILE A 214 5.81 -0.91 19.89
N HIS A 215 7.12 -0.68 19.91
CA HIS A 215 7.71 0.62 20.22
C HIS A 215 8.12 1.41 18.97
N ASP A 216 8.10 0.77 17.81
CA ASP A 216 8.43 1.40 16.52
C ASP A 216 7.57 0.80 15.40
N LEU A 217 6.70 1.62 14.82
CA LEU A 217 5.83 1.21 13.72
C LEU A 217 6.57 1.11 12.39
N SER A 218 7.75 1.72 12.26
CA SER A 218 8.58 1.65 11.06
C SER A 218 9.51 0.44 11.05
N ALA A 219 9.74 -0.19 12.20
CA ALA A 219 10.55 -1.40 12.33
C ALA A 219 9.73 -2.67 12.24
N GLN A 220 10.40 -3.78 11.96
CA GLN A 220 9.78 -5.11 12.03
C GLN A 220 9.39 -5.47 13.48
N ASP A 221 8.40 -6.34 13.62
CA ASP A 221 7.97 -6.84 14.94
C ASP A 221 9.08 -7.71 15.57
N PRO A 222 9.64 -7.31 16.74
CA PRO A 222 10.73 -8.05 17.39
C PRO A 222 10.34 -9.47 17.82
N TYR A 223 9.07 -9.73 18.07
CA TYR A 223 8.57 -11.04 18.50
C TYR A 223 7.85 -11.82 17.38
N TYR A 224 7.71 -11.25 16.19
CA TYR A 224 7.01 -11.85 15.05
C TYR A 224 5.55 -12.24 15.32
N ILE A 225 4.94 -11.73 16.37
CA ILE A 225 3.56 -12.04 16.77
C ILE A 225 2.59 -11.45 15.73
N LEU A 226 2.81 -10.22 15.27
CA LEU A 226 1.94 -9.57 14.29
C LEU A 226 1.87 -10.33 12.96
N PRO A 227 2.97 -10.74 12.33
CA PRO A 227 2.92 -11.57 11.11
C PRO A 227 2.17 -12.90 11.32
N ILE A 228 2.32 -13.54 12.46
CA ILE A 228 1.59 -14.78 12.78
C ILE A 228 0.09 -14.52 12.89
N ILE A 229 -0.33 -13.47 13.59
CA ILE A 229 -1.74 -13.07 13.68
C ILE A 229 -2.29 -12.73 12.29
N MET A 230 -1.52 -12.04 11.47
CA MET A 230 -1.90 -11.72 10.10
C MET A 230 -2.13 -13.01 9.27
N GLY A 231 -1.20 -13.96 9.34
CA GLY A 231 -1.32 -15.25 8.68
C GLY A 231 -2.55 -16.03 9.15
N ALA A 232 -2.83 -16.04 10.45
CA ALA A 232 -4.03 -16.65 11.01
C ALA A 232 -5.32 -16.01 10.49
N THR A 233 -5.37 -14.66 10.42
CA THR A 233 -6.54 -13.96 9.85
C THR A 233 -6.70 -14.25 8.35
N MET A 234 -5.62 -14.33 7.58
CA MET A 234 -5.67 -14.71 6.16
C MET A 234 -6.17 -16.14 5.98
N PHE A 235 -5.66 -17.08 6.78
CA PHE A 235 -6.13 -18.47 6.76
C PHE A 235 -7.62 -18.54 7.06
N PHE A 236 -8.10 -17.77 8.03
CA PHE A 236 -9.51 -17.72 8.38
C PHE A 236 -10.37 -17.18 7.24
N ILE A 237 -9.95 -16.08 6.58
CA ILE A 237 -10.63 -15.54 5.38
C ILE A 237 -10.71 -16.60 4.29
N GLN A 238 -9.60 -17.27 4.02
CA GLN A 238 -9.55 -18.32 3.00
C GLN A 238 -10.50 -19.47 3.30
N LYS A 239 -10.55 -19.91 4.56
CA LYS A 239 -11.46 -20.98 4.99
C LYS A 239 -12.94 -20.59 4.89
N MET A 240 -13.25 -19.30 5.05
CA MET A 240 -14.59 -18.75 4.88
C MET A 240 -14.96 -18.51 3.41
N SER A 241 -13.97 -18.32 2.56
CA SER A 241 -14.18 -18.08 1.13
C SER A 241 -14.52 -19.37 0.41
N PRO A 242 -15.54 -19.39 -0.46
CA PRO A 242 -15.85 -20.57 -1.24
C PRO A 242 -14.68 -20.88 -2.18
N THR A 243 -14.22 -22.11 -2.16
CA THR A 243 -13.24 -22.63 -3.12
C THR A 243 -13.88 -22.71 -4.50
N THR A 244 -13.52 -21.81 -5.39
CA THR A 244 -13.95 -21.82 -6.80
C THR A 244 -12.97 -22.58 -7.69
N VAL A 245 -11.85 -22.99 -7.11
CA VAL A 245 -10.75 -23.65 -7.80
C VAL A 245 -10.94 -25.17 -7.74
N THR A 246 -10.96 -25.77 -8.90
CA THR A 246 -11.19 -27.21 -9.06
C THR A 246 -9.92 -28.00 -9.39
N ASP A 247 -8.80 -27.31 -9.72
CA ASP A 247 -7.50 -27.93 -9.94
C ASP A 247 -6.81 -28.24 -8.62
N PRO A 248 -6.40 -29.51 -8.34
CA PRO A 248 -5.75 -29.91 -7.10
C PRO A 248 -4.44 -29.16 -6.82
N MET A 249 -3.66 -28.84 -7.87
CA MET A 249 -2.42 -28.09 -7.72
C MET A 249 -2.70 -26.67 -7.24
N GLN A 250 -3.66 -26.01 -7.87
CA GLN A 250 -4.06 -24.65 -7.55
C GLN A 250 -4.69 -24.57 -6.14
N GLN A 251 -5.43 -25.59 -5.72
CA GLN A 251 -5.95 -25.68 -4.34
C GLN A 251 -4.81 -25.76 -3.32
N LYS A 252 -3.76 -26.55 -3.58
CA LYS A 252 -2.58 -26.62 -2.70
C LYS A 252 -1.89 -25.27 -2.59
N ILE A 253 -1.65 -24.59 -3.72
CA ILE A 253 -1.03 -23.26 -3.74
C ILE A 253 -1.86 -22.29 -2.88
N MET A 254 -3.17 -22.24 -3.08
CA MET A 254 -4.05 -21.37 -2.30
C MET A 254 -4.01 -21.73 -0.79
N THR A 255 -3.97 -22.99 -0.44
CA THR A 255 -3.93 -23.43 0.96
C THR A 255 -2.64 -22.99 1.67
N PHE A 256 -1.50 -23.02 0.96
CA PHE A 256 -0.22 -22.60 1.51
C PHE A 256 0.04 -21.08 1.42
N MET A 257 -0.77 -20.34 0.65
CA MET A 257 -0.61 -18.91 0.45
C MET A 257 -0.52 -18.12 1.78
N PRO A 258 -1.37 -18.33 2.81
CA PRO A 258 -1.25 -17.64 4.09
C PRO A 258 0.09 -17.87 4.78
N VAL A 259 0.65 -19.07 4.66
CA VAL A 259 1.97 -19.39 5.25
C VAL A 259 3.08 -18.64 4.53
N ILE A 260 3.04 -18.63 3.19
CA ILE A 260 4.00 -17.89 2.36
C ILE A 260 3.97 -16.39 2.70
N PHE A 261 2.77 -15.82 2.79
CA PHE A 261 2.62 -14.40 3.17
C PHE A 261 3.09 -14.14 4.59
N THR A 262 2.82 -15.03 5.56
CA THR A 262 3.32 -14.89 6.93
C THR A 262 4.84 -14.78 6.94
N VAL A 263 5.53 -15.69 6.25
CA VAL A 263 6.99 -15.68 6.15
C VAL A 263 7.49 -14.39 5.46
N PHE A 264 6.85 -13.99 4.38
CA PHE A 264 7.21 -12.77 3.65
C PHE A 264 7.08 -11.52 4.53
N PHE A 265 6.02 -11.43 5.35
CA PHE A 265 5.75 -10.28 6.21
C PHE A 265 6.60 -10.22 7.49
N LEU A 266 7.44 -11.21 7.77
CA LEU A 266 8.39 -11.15 8.89
C LEU A 266 9.34 -9.96 8.82
N TRP A 267 9.68 -9.52 7.62
CA TRP A 267 10.64 -8.42 7.38
C TRP A 267 9.97 -7.06 7.13
N PHE A 268 8.64 -7.00 7.17
CA PHE A 268 7.93 -5.76 6.91
C PHE A 268 7.75 -4.91 8.17
N PRO A 269 7.60 -3.57 8.02
CA PRO A 269 7.31 -2.67 9.13
C PRO A 269 6.04 -3.07 9.89
N SER A 270 6.09 -3.00 11.21
CA SER A 270 4.97 -3.36 12.11
C SER A 270 3.69 -2.58 11.76
N GLY A 271 3.80 -1.31 11.39
CA GLY A 271 2.66 -0.49 10.99
C GLY A 271 1.91 -1.03 9.78
N LEU A 272 2.63 -1.60 8.80
CA LEU A 272 2.03 -2.23 7.63
C LEU A 272 1.33 -3.54 8.01
N VAL A 273 1.94 -4.32 8.89
CA VAL A 273 1.34 -5.58 9.38
C VAL A 273 0.07 -5.30 10.18
N VAL A 274 0.07 -4.27 11.04
CA VAL A 274 -1.13 -3.80 11.76
C VAL A 274 -2.24 -3.41 10.79
N TYR A 275 -1.93 -2.62 9.75
CA TYR A 275 -2.88 -2.30 8.70
C TYR A 275 -3.50 -3.56 8.09
N TYR A 276 -2.67 -4.56 7.76
CA TYR A 276 -3.15 -5.81 7.15
C TYR A 276 -4.04 -6.62 8.08
N ILE A 277 -3.67 -6.75 9.36
CA ILE A 277 -4.49 -7.46 10.35
C ILE A 277 -5.87 -6.81 10.45
N VAL A 278 -5.93 -5.50 10.64
CA VAL A 278 -7.19 -4.75 10.73
C VAL A 278 -7.99 -4.87 9.45
N SER A 279 -7.33 -4.73 8.30
CA SER A 279 -7.93 -4.91 6.98
C SER A 279 -8.55 -6.29 6.80
N ASN A 280 -7.87 -7.36 7.26
CA ASN A 280 -8.39 -8.72 7.24
C ASN A 280 -9.59 -8.87 8.16
N LEU A 281 -9.56 -8.33 9.37
CA LEU A 281 -10.68 -8.37 10.31
C LEU A 281 -11.91 -7.67 9.74
N VAL A 282 -11.73 -6.48 9.16
CA VAL A 282 -12.83 -5.77 8.47
C VAL A 282 -13.36 -6.58 7.30
N THR A 283 -12.47 -7.23 6.53
CA THR A 283 -12.86 -8.10 5.42
C THR A 283 -13.71 -9.28 5.90
N ILE A 284 -13.35 -9.92 7.02
CA ILE A 284 -14.13 -11.01 7.61
C ILE A 284 -15.55 -10.53 7.95
N ILE A 285 -15.67 -9.36 8.58
CA ILE A 285 -16.97 -8.78 8.93
C ILE A 285 -17.77 -8.46 7.67
N GLN A 286 -17.17 -7.78 6.70
CA GLN A 286 -17.83 -7.44 5.44
C GLN A 286 -18.29 -8.69 4.68
N GLN A 287 -17.44 -9.70 4.59
CA GLN A 287 -17.76 -10.97 3.95
C GLN A 287 -18.96 -11.67 4.61
N GLN A 288 -18.98 -11.72 5.94
CA GLN A 288 -20.12 -12.31 6.67
C GLN A 288 -21.42 -11.54 6.42
N LEU A 289 -21.38 -10.22 6.46
CA LEU A 289 -22.56 -9.38 6.21
C LEU A 289 -23.08 -9.56 4.77
N ILE A 290 -22.17 -9.59 3.80
CA ILE A 290 -22.53 -9.76 2.39
C ILE A 290 -23.14 -11.13 2.16
N TYR A 291 -22.52 -12.21 2.67
CA TYR A 291 -23.02 -13.56 2.49
C TYR A 291 -24.38 -13.78 3.18
N ARG A 292 -24.59 -13.26 4.39
CA ARG A 292 -25.91 -13.27 5.04
C ARG A 292 -26.98 -12.55 4.20
N GLY A 293 -26.60 -11.42 3.58
CA GLY A 293 -27.49 -10.69 2.68
C GLY A 293 -27.82 -11.45 1.40
N LEU A 294 -26.86 -12.22 0.86
CA LEU A 294 -27.05 -13.05 -0.34
C LEU A 294 -27.86 -14.31 -0.03
N GLU A 295 -27.67 -14.92 1.15
CA GLU A 295 -28.48 -16.06 1.62
C GLU A 295 -29.97 -15.69 1.69
N LYS A 296 -30.29 -14.53 2.25
CA LYS A 296 -31.66 -14.02 2.31
C LYS A 296 -32.31 -13.80 0.93
N ARG A 297 -31.47 -13.59 -0.10
CA ARG A 297 -31.91 -13.41 -1.51
C ARG A 297 -31.87 -14.71 -2.34
N GLY A 298 -31.54 -15.85 -1.72
CA GLY A 298 -31.41 -17.15 -2.41
C GLY A 298 -30.21 -17.26 -3.35
N LEU A 299 -29.26 -16.30 -3.29
CA LEU A 299 -28.07 -16.25 -4.15
C LEU A 299 -26.84 -16.93 -3.53
N HIS A 300 -26.97 -17.50 -2.33
CA HIS A 300 -25.91 -18.22 -1.63
C HIS A 300 -26.54 -19.22 -0.68
N SER A 301 -26.13 -20.49 -0.76
CA SER A 301 -26.50 -21.50 0.21
C SER A 301 -25.26 -21.97 0.97
N ARG A 302 -25.31 -21.96 2.31
CA ARG A 302 -24.28 -22.66 3.10
C ARG A 302 -24.49 -24.15 2.91
N GLU A 303 -23.41 -24.85 2.52
CA GLU A 303 -23.41 -26.31 2.67
C GLU A 303 -23.64 -26.61 4.15
N LYS A 304 -24.78 -27.23 4.47
CA LYS A 304 -24.95 -27.89 5.76
C LYS A 304 -23.89 -28.98 5.80
N LYS A 305 -22.87 -28.83 6.65
CA LYS A 305 -22.01 -29.95 6.99
C LYS A 305 -22.93 -31.10 7.40
N LYS A 306 -22.98 -32.15 6.57
CA LYS A 306 -23.48 -33.43 7.03
C LYS A 306 -22.55 -33.85 8.15
N SER A 307 -23.09 -33.88 9.37
CA SER A 307 -22.48 -34.48 10.56
C SER A 307 -22.28 -35.94 10.33
#